data_8c85761d3ff6c0c69c511ce203920f08
#
_entry.id   8c85761d3ff6c0c69c511ce203920f08
#
_cell.length_a   1.000
_cell.length_b   1.000
_cell.length_c   1.000
_cell.angle_alpha   90.00
_cell.angle_beta   90.00
_cell.angle_gamma   90.00
#
_symmetry.space_group_name_H-M   'P 1'
#
loop_
_entity.id
_entity.type
_entity.pdbx_description
1 polymer ?
#
loop_
_entity_poly.entity_id
_entity_poly.type
_entity_poly.pdbx_seq_one_letter_code
_entity_poly.pdbx_strand_id
1 'polypeptide(L)'
;MTAQARYHYLANLTHGNLSSATLVSSDSNSPISSPPRAGVHKDSSFTPIIPEARFTDAELSQYTLKLKDIPELKTVPFEPSYDKINELLVSRVSKVNEDTCLPGEDNSFFVCDLNEVRRLYQNWLVELPRVQPFYAVKCNNDPLILKTLAGLGVNFDCASKLEIETILKLGVDPSRIIYANPCKVSSFIRFARDKNVLKSTFDNVEELYKIKKFHPESELFLRIATDDSTAQCRLSTKYGAELQNVRDLIKKCVDLGLNLVGVSFHVGSGASDFSSLYKATRDAKWVFDVAKNEFGLDTLKCLDVGGGFQLESFKESSHVLRMALDEFFPVESGIKIIAEPGRYFAASAFTLAAYVIAKRRVSDNEAMVYINDGVYGNMNCILFDHQEPEPRILYHNNKFHYFDFNSTSRVETPEHPYKVSIWGPTCDGLDCISKEYYMKYDLVVGDWMYFPGLGAYTSSAATPFNGFDQVAPTLYIGA
;
A
#
# COMPACT_ATOMS: atom_id res chain seq x y z
N MET A 1 -18.55 14.59 -23.41
CA MET A 1 -20.01 14.33 -23.27
C MET A 1 -20.45 14.97 -21.98
N THR A 2 -21.33 15.92 -22.06
CA THR A 2 -21.77 16.77 -20.94
C THR A 2 -22.63 16.01 -19.94
N ALA A 3 -22.70 16.49 -18.69
CA ALA A 3 -23.43 15.90 -17.59
C ALA A 3 -24.93 15.60 -17.89
N GLN A 4 -25.51 16.28 -18.86
CA GLN A 4 -26.88 16.05 -19.33
C GLN A 4 -27.12 14.72 -20.03
N ALA A 5 -26.09 14.12 -20.66
CA ALA A 5 -26.21 12.82 -21.34
C ALA A 5 -26.25 11.62 -20.38
N ARG A 6 -25.81 11.78 -19.13
CA ARG A 6 -25.87 10.72 -18.10
C ARG A 6 -27.24 10.64 -17.41
N TYR A 7 -27.97 11.74 -17.33
CA TYR A 7 -29.30 11.76 -16.68
C TYR A 7 -30.37 11.03 -17.49
N HIS A 8 -30.30 11.04 -18.82
CA HIS A 8 -31.27 10.34 -19.69
C HIS A 8 -31.07 8.82 -19.74
N TYR A 9 -29.88 8.30 -19.41
CA TYR A 9 -29.65 6.86 -19.41
C TYR A 9 -30.19 6.15 -18.16
N LEU A 10 -30.26 6.83 -17.03
CA LEU A 10 -30.79 6.27 -15.77
C LEU A 10 -32.32 6.39 -15.63
N ALA A 11 -32.94 7.31 -16.33
CA ALA A 11 -34.40 7.50 -16.29
C ALA A 11 -35.19 6.43 -17.08
N ASN A 12 -34.58 5.68 -17.98
CA ASN A 12 -35.22 4.65 -18.80
C ASN A 12 -35.21 3.25 -18.17
N LEU A 13 -34.73 3.07 -16.96
CA LEU A 13 -34.66 1.76 -16.28
C LEU A 13 -35.75 1.56 -15.22
N THR A 14 -36.67 2.53 -15.01
CA THR A 14 -37.70 2.48 -13.93
C THR A 14 -39.14 2.28 -14.39
N HIS A 15 -39.41 2.09 -15.68
CA HIS A 15 -40.77 1.78 -16.15
C HIS A 15 -40.78 0.55 -17.08
N GLY A 16 -40.81 -0.63 -16.49
CA GLY A 16 -41.08 -1.88 -17.15
C GLY A 16 -42.11 -2.70 -16.35
N ASN A 17 -43.29 -2.80 -16.87
CA ASN A 17 -44.47 -3.45 -16.31
C ASN A 17 -44.25 -4.89 -15.88
N LEU A 18 -44.71 -5.22 -14.68
CA LEU A 18 -45.00 -6.58 -14.22
C LEU A 18 -46.21 -7.12 -14.93
N SER A 19 -46.05 -8.09 -15.82
CA SER A 19 -47.10 -9.01 -16.23
C SER A 19 -46.75 -10.41 -15.79
N SER A 20 -47.72 -11.00 -15.09
CA SER A 20 -47.78 -12.36 -14.58
C SER A 20 -47.45 -13.41 -15.66
N ALA A 21 -46.48 -14.30 -15.40
CA ALA A 21 -46.34 -15.55 -16.14
C ALA A 21 -46.32 -16.74 -15.17
N THR A 22 -47.22 -17.64 -15.46
CA THR A 22 -47.58 -18.85 -14.78
C THR A 22 -46.43 -19.87 -14.72
N LEU A 23 -46.21 -20.44 -13.56
CA LEU A 23 -45.32 -21.59 -13.33
C LEU A 23 -45.85 -22.84 -14.07
N VAL A 24 -45.05 -23.35 -14.99
CA VAL A 24 -45.19 -24.75 -15.49
C VAL A 24 -44.00 -25.51 -14.94
N SER A 25 -44.31 -26.48 -14.09
CA SER A 25 -43.39 -27.48 -13.57
C SER A 25 -43.10 -28.53 -14.66
N SER A 26 -41.84 -28.79 -14.97
CA SER A 26 -41.43 -30.02 -15.63
C SER A 26 -40.22 -30.59 -14.87
N ASP A 27 -40.50 -31.64 -14.12
CA ASP A 27 -39.49 -32.51 -13.54
C ASP A 27 -38.64 -33.15 -14.63
N SER A 28 -37.32 -33.02 -14.55
CA SER A 28 -36.39 -34.00 -15.08
C SER A 28 -35.12 -34.01 -14.21
N ASN A 29 -35.13 -34.86 -13.19
CA ASN A 29 -33.97 -35.28 -12.42
C ASN A 29 -33.01 -36.05 -13.32
N SER A 30 -31.81 -35.47 -13.52
CA SER A 30 -30.61 -36.25 -13.82
C SER A 30 -29.49 -35.68 -12.97
N PRO A 31 -28.80 -36.49 -12.15
CA PRO A 31 -27.71 -35.97 -11.31
C PRO A 31 -26.47 -35.73 -12.19
N ILE A 32 -26.06 -34.46 -12.31
CA ILE A 32 -24.74 -34.13 -12.81
C ILE A 32 -23.75 -34.58 -11.74
N SER A 33 -23.06 -35.69 -12.02
CA SER A 33 -21.98 -36.20 -11.19
C SER A 33 -20.85 -35.14 -11.14
N SER A 34 -20.64 -34.59 -9.97
CA SER A 34 -19.44 -33.80 -9.65
C SER A 34 -18.19 -34.69 -9.89
N PRO A 35 -17.12 -34.15 -10.48
CA PRO A 35 -15.87 -34.90 -10.55
C PRO A 35 -15.38 -35.21 -9.14
N PRO A 36 -14.75 -36.37 -8.91
CA PRO A 36 -14.28 -36.77 -7.59
C PRO A 36 -13.29 -35.70 -7.08
N ARG A 37 -13.52 -35.18 -5.88
CA ARG A 37 -12.54 -34.38 -5.15
C ARG A 37 -11.27 -35.27 -5.05
N ALA A 38 -10.19 -34.81 -5.71
CA ALA A 38 -8.89 -35.40 -5.50
C ALA A 38 -8.58 -35.29 -4.00
N GLY A 39 -8.49 -36.42 -3.35
CA GLY A 39 -8.10 -36.49 -1.95
C GLY A 39 -6.70 -35.90 -1.83
N VAL A 40 -6.60 -34.78 -1.12
CA VAL A 40 -5.32 -34.26 -0.67
C VAL A 40 -4.78 -35.28 0.33
N HIS A 41 -3.87 -36.13 -0.13
CA HIS A 41 -3.05 -36.94 0.77
C HIS A 41 -2.24 -35.93 1.62
N LYS A 42 -2.67 -35.72 2.84
CA LYS A 42 -1.85 -35.08 3.88
C LYS A 42 -0.74 -36.09 4.23
N ASP A 43 0.35 -36.02 3.49
CA ASP A 43 1.59 -36.65 3.94
C ASP A 43 2.11 -35.77 5.11
N SER A 44 1.87 -36.28 6.32
CA SER A 44 2.03 -35.49 7.57
C SER A 44 3.49 -35.38 8.05
N SER A 45 4.48 -35.64 7.18
CA SER A 45 5.88 -35.69 7.59
C SER A 45 6.85 -34.87 6.71
N PHE A 46 6.33 -34.00 5.82
CA PHE A 46 7.22 -33.18 5.00
C PHE A 46 7.74 -32.00 5.81
N THR A 47 9.02 -32.03 6.17
CA THR A 47 9.75 -30.86 6.65
C THR A 47 10.70 -30.43 5.53
N PRO A 48 10.55 -29.23 4.95
CA PRO A 48 11.48 -28.75 3.94
C PRO A 48 12.90 -28.66 4.52
N ILE A 49 13.90 -29.20 3.81
CA ILE A 49 15.30 -29.01 4.17
C ILE A 49 15.67 -27.61 3.67
N ILE A 50 15.50 -26.63 4.55
CA ILE A 50 15.84 -25.22 4.29
C ILE A 50 17.37 -25.06 4.48
N PRO A 51 18.04 -24.19 3.67
CA PRO A 51 19.45 -23.90 3.86
C PRO A 51 19.79 -23.53 5.31
N GLU A 52 20.91 -24.02 5.83
CA GLU A 52 21.39 -23.62 7.14
C GLU A 52 21.63 -22.10 7.12
N ALA A 53 21.10 -21.43 8.12
CA ALA A 53 21.29 -20.01 8.31
C ALA A 53 22.45 -19.75 9.27
N ARG A 54 23.20 -18.68 9.02
CA ARG A 54 24.29 -18.24 9.90
C ARG A 54 23.79 -17.89 11.30
N PHE A 55 22.53 -17.45 11.41
CA PHE A 55 21.90 -17.07 12.67
C PHE A 55 20.69 -17.95 12.94
N THR A 56 20.50 -18.35 14.19
CA THR A 56 19.25 -18.94 14.67
C THR A 56 18.15 -17.86 14.72
N ASP A 57 16.89 -18.30 14.71
CA ASP A 57 15.76 -17.37 14.80
C ASP A 57 15.81 -16.49 16.07
N ALA A 58 16.24 -17.07 17.19
CA ALA A 58 16.39 -16.33 18.45
C ALA A 58 17.51 -15.29 18.40
N GLU A 59 18.67 -15.65 17.83
CA GLU A 59 19.80 -14.72 17.63
C GLU A 59 19.42 -13.60 16.69
N LEU A 60 18.70 -13.91 15.59
CA LEU A 60 18.30 -12.94 14.60
C LEU A 60 17.28 -11.93 15.18
N SER A 61 16.26 -12.41 15.90
CA SER A 61 15.30 -11.53 16.58
C SER A 61 15.98 -10.62 17.61
N GLN A 62 16.93 -11.18 18.38
CA GLN A 62 17.71 -10.41 19.33
C GLN A 62 18.65 -9.39 18.65
N TYR A 63 19.19 -9.74 17.47
CA TYR A 63 20.00 -8.85 16.66
C TYR A 63 19.17 -7.68 16.10
N THR A 64 18.01 -7.94 15.53
CA THR A 64 17.14 -6.90 14.97
C THR A 64 16.64 -5.93 16.04
N LEU A 65 16.36 -6.39 17.26
CA LEU A 65 16.03 -5.51 18.39
C LEU A 65 17.19 -4.58 18.75
N LYS A 66 18.43 -5.09 18.73
CA LYS A 66 19.63 -4.29 19.05
C LYS A 66 19.94 -3.25 17.97
N LEU A 67 19.60 -3.51 16.69
CA LEU A 67 19.82 -2.55 15.60
C LEU A 67 19.11 -1.21 15.84
N LYS A 68 17.93 -1.23 16.48
CA LYS A 68 17.17 -0.02 16.79
C LYS A 68 17.89 0.93 17.73
N ASP A 69 18.83 0.42 18.55
CA ASP A 69 19.58 1.20 19.52
C ASP A 69 20.92 1.71 18.96
N ILE A 70 21.30 1.31 17.74
CA ILE A 70 22.55 1.75 17.12
C ILE A 70 22.35 3.14 16.49
N PRO A 71 23.02 4.21 16.96
CA PRO A 71 22.78 5.58 16.50
C PRO A 71 22.98 5.76 14.99
N GLU A 72 24.00 5.12 14.41
CA GLU A 72 24.31 5.19 12.98
C GLU A 72 23.29 4.50 12.07
N LEU A 73 22.47 3.59 12.62
CA LEU A 73 21.37 2.94 11.90
C LEU A 73 20.03 3.66 12.05
N LYS A 74 19.93 4.59 13.01
CA LYS A 74 18.71 5.40 13.14
C LYS A 74 18.54 6.27 11.89
N THR A 75 17.32 6.32 11.37
CA THR A 75 16.98 7.25 10.29
C THR A 75 17.25 8.67 10.77
N VAL A 76 17.99 9.44 9.96
CA VAL A 76 18.04 10.88 10.16
C VAL A 76 16.61 11.40 9.99
N PRO A 77 16.06 12.15 10.96
CA PRO A 77 14.75 12.75 10.80
C PRO A 77 14.69 13.49 9.46
N PHE A 78 13.63 13.24 8.72
CA PHE A 78 13.41 13.94 7.47
C PHE A 78 13.17 15.43 7.78
N GLU A 79 13.90 16.29 7.11
CA GLU A 79 13.61 17.72 7.06
C GLU A 79 12.96 18.04 5.72
N PRO A 80 11.61 17.99 5.63
CA PRO A 80 10.91 18.42 4.44
C PRO A 80 11.21 19.90 4.16
N SER A 81 10.81 20.35 2.99
CA SER A 81 10.79 21.78 2.66
C SER A 81 9.69 22.50 3.46
N TYR A 82 9.81 22.47 4.81
CA TYR A 82 8.76 22.96 5.73
C TYR A 82 8.29 24.36 5.38
N ASP A 83 9.20 25.25 5.07
CA ASP A 83 8.86 26.62 4.67
C ASP A 83 7.94 26.62 3.46
N LYS A 84 8.25 25.83 2.43
CA LYS A 84 7.42 25.74 1.21
C LYS A 84 6.09 25.06 1.43
N ILE A 85 6.05 24.01 2.27
CA ILE A 85 4.78 23.36 2.66
C ILE A 85 3.92 24.39 3.38
N ASN A 86 4.47 25.10 4.36
CA ASN A 86 3.76 26.15 5.08
C ASN A 86 3.27 27.28 4.16
N GLU A 87 4.11 27.77 3.24
CA GLU A 87 3.70 28.79 2.26
C GLU A 87 2.47 28.36 1.46
N LEU A 88 2.43 27.10 0.98
CA LEU A 88 1.28 26.60 0.23
C LEU A 88 0.05 26.42 1.11
N LEU A 89 0.20 25.87 2.32
CA LEU A 89 -0.89 25.74 3.29
C LEU A 89 -1.50 27.13 3.61
N VAL A 90 -0.66 28.10 3.99
CA VAL A 90 -1.07 29.48 4.29
C VAL A 90 -1.72 30.14 3.08
N SER A 91 -1.09 30.03 1.90
CA SER A 91 -1.64 30.61 0.65
C SER A 91 -3.01 30.09 0.29
N ARG A 92 -3.30 28.79 0.53
CA ARG A 92 -4.60 28.19 0.25
C ARG A 92 -5.63 28.61 1.29
N VAL A 93 -5.30 28.47 2.59
CA VAL A 93 -6.21 28.80 3.69
C VAL A 93 -6.57 30.28 3.74
N SER A 94 -5.61 31.19 3.47
CA SER A 94 -5.87 32.65 3.45
C SER A 94 -6.89 33.09 2.38
N LYS A 95 -7.19 32.24 1.40
CA LYS A 95 -8.19 32.54 0.35
C LYS A 95 -9.59 32.11 0.73
N VAL A 96 -9.72 31.29 1.76
CA VAL A 96 -11.03 30.84 2.24
C VAL A 96 -11.62 31.91 3.15
N ASN A 97 -12.77 32.43 2.78
CA ASN A 97 -13.57 33.32 3.60
C ASN A 97 -14.90 32.62 3.89
N GLU A 98 -15.14 32.31 5.15
CA GLU A 98 -16.32 31.56 5.59
C GLU A 98 -17.66 32.19 5.13
N ASP A 99 -17.72 33.53 5.08
CA ASP A 99 -18.94 34.25 4.70
C ASP A 99 -19.23 34.22 3.19
N THR A 100 -18.22 33.97 2.35
CA THR A 100 -18.33 34.20 0.89
C THR A 100 -17.76 33.09 0.03
N CYS A 101 -17.08 32.09 0.58
CA CYS A 101 -16.51 30.98 -0.18
C CYS A 101 -17.64 30.15 -0.85
N LEU A 102 -17.33 29.68 -2.06
CA LEU A 102 -18.22 28.76 -2.76
C LEU A 102 -18.06 27.33 -2.21
N PRO A 103 -19.10 26.48 -2.31
CA PRO A 103 -18.98 25.08 -1.92
C PRO A 103 -17.80 24.40 -2.60
N GLY A 104 -16.92 23.79 -1.79
CA GLY A 104 -15.68 23.13 -2.22
C GLY A 104 -14.42 23.99 -2.16
N GLU A 105 -14.52 25.33 -1.96
CA GLU A 105 -13.33 26.16 -1.75
C GLU A 105 -12.73 25.95 -0.36
N ASP A 106 -13.52 25.54 0.59
CA ASP A 106 -13.16 25.19 1.97
C ASP A 106 -12.91 23.66 2.16
N ASN A 107 -12.95 22.86 1.09
CA ASN A 107 -12.64 21.43 1.17
C ASN A 107 -11.24 21.16 1.70
N SER A 108 -11.05 19.99 2.33
CA SER A 108 -9.73 19.47 2.67
C SER A 108 -8.83 19.39 1.43
N PHE A 109 -7.53 19.52 1.60
CA PHE A 109 -6.58 19.48 0.49
C PHE A 109 -5.22 18.94 0.93
N PHE A 110 -4.46 18.43 -0.04
CA PHE A 110 -3.09 17.99 0.18
C PHE A 110 -2.07 19.03 -0.28
N VAL A 111 -0.93 19.04 0.40
CA VAL A 111 0.34 19.56 -0.13
C VAL A 111 1.26 18.36 -0.32
N CYS A 112 1.78 18.18 -1.54
CA CYS A 112 2.71 17.11 -1.92
C CYS A 112 4.08 17.71 -2.24
N ASP A 113 5.12 17.27 -1.55
CA ASP A 113 6.52 17.61 -1.84
C ASP A 113 7.16 16.51 -2.72
N LEU A 114 7.24 16.75 -4.03
CA LEU A 114 7.89 15.85 -4.97
C LEU A 114 9.41 15.79 -4.80
N ASN A 115 10.04 16.78 -4.14
CA ASN A 115 11.46 16.72 -3.83
C ASN A 115 11.73 15.68 -2.76
N GLU A 116 10.79 15.45 -1.85
CA GLU A 116 10.87 14.36 -0.88
C GLU A 116 10.89 13.00 -1.59
N VAL A 117 10.01 12.79 -2.57
CA VAL A 117 10.02 11.54 -3.37
C VAL A 117 11.39 11.32 -4.04
N ARG A 118 12.00 12.38 -4.60
CA ARG A 118 13.35 12.31 -5.20
C ARG A 118 14.42 11.97 -4.17
N ARG A 119 14.36 12.60 -2.99
CA ARG A 119 15.29 12.33 -1.88
C ARG A 119 15.18 10.89 -1.39
N LEU A 120 13.96 10.38 -1.24
CA LEU A 120 13.72 8.98 -0.83
C LEU A 120 14.27 8.00 -1.86
N TYR A 121 14.15 8.29 -3.15
CA TYR A 121 14.75 7.46 -4.18
C TYR A 121 16.29 7.45 -4.12
N GLN A 122 16.91 8.60 -3.89
CA GLN A 122 18.35 8.68 -3.70
C GLN A 122 18.81 7.87 -2.49
N ASN A 123 18.08 8.00 -1.37
CA ASN A 123 18.35 7.22 -0.16
C ASN A 123 18.19 5.70 -0.40
N TRP A 124 17.17 5.30 -1.18
CA TRP A 124 17.00 3.91 -1.59
C TRP A 124 18.23 3.36 -2.33
N LEU A 125 18.76 4.11 -3.28
CA LEU A 125 19.94 3.72 -4.05
C LEU A 125 21.21 3.57 -3.18
N VAL A 126 21.31 4.36 -2.11
CA VAL A 126 22.42 4.27 -1.15
C VAL A 126 22.29 3.04 -0.26
N GLU A 127 21.12 2.83 0.32
CA GLU A 127 20.90 1.76 1.30
C GLU A 127 20.69 0.38 0.64
N LEU A 128 20.08 0.33 -0.54
CA LEU A 128 19.76 -0.90 -1.26
C LEU A 128 20.19 -0.85 -2.75
N PRO A 129 21.50 -0.65 -3.03
CA PRO A 129 22.00 -0.43 -4.40
C PRO A 129 21.76 -1.61 -5.35
N ARG A 130 21.58 -2.84 -4.83
CA ARG A 130 21.29 -4.06 -5.60
C ARG A 130 19.80 -4.31 -5.81
N VAL A 131 18.92 -3.58 -5.12
CA VAL A 131 17.48 -3.86 -5.10
C VAL A 131 16.75 -2.81 -5.94
N GLN A 132 16.23 -3.24 -7.08
CA GLN A 132 15.48 -2.35 -7.96
C GLN A 132 14.04 -2.15 -7.45
N PRO A 133 13.60 -0.92 -7.17
CA PRO A 133 12.24 -0.68 -6.68
C PRO A 133 11.20 -0.77 -7.80
N PHE A 134 10.08 -1.44 -7.51
CA PHE A 134 8.82 -1.45 -8.24
C PHE A 134 7.78 -0.78 -7.36
N TYR A 135 7.46 0.47 -7.62
CA TYR A 135 6.53 1.22 -6.78
C TYR A 135 5.13 0.60 -6.78
N ALA A 136 4.59 0.32 -5.60
CA ALA A 136 3.26 -0.25 -5.43
C ALA A 136 2.18 0.83 -5.65
N VAL A 137 1.58 0.87 -6.85
CA VAL A 137 0.63 1.91 -7.29
C VAL A 137 -0.58 2.02 -6.35
N LYS A 138 -1.03 0.91 -5.78
CA LYS A 138 -2.11 0.84 -4.79
C LYS A 138 -1.91 1.72 -3.55
N CYS A 139 -0.66 2.06 -3.23
CA CYS A 139 -0.33 2.88 -2.08
C CYS A 139 -0.77 4.33 -2.27
N ASN A 140 -0.44 4.91 -3.41
CA ASN A 140 -0.86 6.25 -3.82
C ASN A 140 -0.76 6.35 -5.34
N ASN A 141 -1.88 6.64 -5.99
CA ASN A 141 -2.00 6.72 -7.45
C ASN A 141 -2.03 8.16 -7.98
N ASP A 142 -1.55 9.13 -7.19
CA ASP A 142 -1.46 10.52 -7.60
C ASP A 142 -0.63 10.66 -8.90
N PRO A 143 -1.15 11.35 -9.93
CA PRO A 143 -0.50 11.42 -11.23
C PRO A 143 0.91 11.99 -11.23
N LEU A 144 1.22 12.97 -10.35
CA LEU A 144 2.53 13.60 -10.32
C LEU A 144 3.56 12.78 -9.54
N ILE A 145 3.15 12.05 -8.49
CA ILE A 145 4.05 11.09 -7.84
C ILE A 145 4.42 9.96 -8.80
N LEU A 146 3.44 9.41 -9.54
CA LEU A 146 3.68 8.36 -10.53
C LEU A 146 4.60 8.85 -11.65
N LYS A 147 4.36 10.06 -12.17
CA LYS A 147 5.20 10.69 -13.20
C LYS A 147 6.63 10.93 -12.70
N THR A 148 6.78 11.41 -11.47
CA THR A 148 8.09 11.64 -10.84
C THR A 148 8.86 10.35 -10.71
N LEU A 149 8.26 9.29 -10.15
CA LEU A 149 8.88 7.97 -10.02
C LEU A 149 9.22 7.35 -11.38
N ALA A 150 8.33 7.47 -12.38
CA ALA A 150 8.59 7.01 -13.74
C ALA A 150 9.83 7.70 -14.36
N GLY A 151 9.94 9.01 -14.17
CA GLY A 151 11.07 9.84 -14.63
C GLY A 151 12.38 9.52 -13.92
N LEU A 152 12.34 9.07 -12.67
CA LEU A 152 13.51 8.59 -11.91
C LEU A 152 13.96 7.19 -12.31
N GLY A 153 13.21 6.48 -13.16
CA GLY A 153 13.54 5.11 -13.58
C GLY A 153 12.98 4.03 -12.64
N VAL A 154 12.15 4.37 -11.67
CA VAL A 154 11.45 3.41 -10.80
C VAL A 154 10.46 2.60 -11.61
N ASN A 155 10.40 1.29 -11.40
CA ASN A 155 9.42 0.39 -12.00
C ASN A 155 8.12 0.36 -11.17
N PHE A 156 7.12 -0.43 -11.60
CA PHE A 156 5.79 -0.39 -10.97
C PHE A 156 5.23 -1.77 -10.66
N ASP A 157 4.77 -1.96 -9.42
CA ASP A 157 3.90 -3.04 -8.98
C ASP A 157 2.45 -2.59 -9.21
N CYS A 158 1.74 -3.31 -10.09
CA CYS A 158 0.34 -3.09 -10.40
C CYS A 158 -0.50 -4.30 -9.99
N ALA A 159 -1.59 -4.05 -9.28
CA ALA A 159 -2.51 -5.09 -8.82
C ALA A 159 -3.78 -5.23 -9.68
N SER A 160 -4.00 -4.35 -10.66
CA SER A 160 -5.21 -4.32 -11.47
C SER A 160 -4.99 -3.81 -12.90
N LYS A 161 -5.99 -4.06 -13.76
CA LYS A 161 -6.04 -3.49 -15.11
C LYS A 161 -5.90 -1.96 -15.10
N LEU A 162 -6.62 -1.29 -14.20
CA LEU A 162 -6.62 0.18 -14.14
C LEU A 162 -5.24 0.73 -13.79
N GLU A 163 -4.55 0.12 -12.84
CA GLU A 163 -3.19 0.52 -12.47
C GLU A 163 -2.22 0.33 -13.64
N ILE A 164 -2.26 -0.83 -14.34
CA ILE A 164 -1.47 -1.06 -15.55
C ILE A 164 -1.77 0.00 -16.61
N GLU A 165 -3.04 0.30 -16.90
CA GLU A 165 -3.42 1.34 -17.84
C GLU A 165 -2.88 2.72 -17.47
N THR A 166 -2.94 3.05 -16.18
CA THR A 166 -2.46 4.33 -15.65
C THR A 166 -0.97 4.49 -15.90
N ILE A 167 -0.18 3.45 -15.59
CA ILE A 167 1.27 3.49 -15.79
C ILE A 167 1.64 3.51 -17.27
N LEU A 168 0.97 2.73 -18.11
CA LEU A 168 1.21 2.73 -19.55
C LEU A 168 0.87 4.09 -20.21
N LYS A 169 -0.16 4.80 -19.71
CA LYS A 169 -0.51 6.16 -20.18
C LYS A 169 0.57 7.20 -19.88
N LEU A 170 1.44 6.96 -18.91
CA LEU A 170 2.61 7.79 -18.61
C LEU A 170 3.78 7.54 -19.60
N GLY A 171 3.63 6.60 -20.53
CA GLY A 171 4.69 6.21 -21.47
C GLY A 171 5.73 5.26 -20.88
N VAL A 172 5.43 4.62 -19.75
CA VAL A 172 6.31 3.62 -19.15
C VAL A 172 6.29 2.34 -19.99
N ASP A 173 7.46 1.80 -20.28
CA ASP A 173 7.60 0.54 -21.02
C ASP A 173 6.98 -0.62 -20.22
N PRO A 174 6.20 -1.54 -20.84
CA PRO A 174 5.57 -2.67 -20.17
C PRO A 174 6.56 -3.57 -19.40
N SER A 175 7.81 -3.66 -19.84
CA SER A 175 8.86 -4.44 -19.16
C SER A 175 9.18 -3.92 -17.74
N ARG A 176 8.81 -2.67 -17.46
CA ARG A 176 8.95 -2.02 -16.14
C ARG A 176 7.77 -2.25 -15.22
N ILE A 177 6.81 -3.09 -15.61
CA ILE A 177 5.60 -3.40 -14.84
C ILE A 177 5.63 -4.86 -14.40
N ILE A 178 5.30 -5.13 -13.14
CA ILE A 178 4.94 -6.45 -12.63
C ILE A 178 3.46 -6.45 -12.24
N TYR A 179 2.70 -7.46 -12.70
CA TYR A 179 1.33 -7.68 -12.27
C TYR A 179 1.34 -8.54 -11.00
N ALA A 180 1.56 -7.89 -9.86
CA ALA A 180 1.83 -8.54 -8.57
C ALA A 180 0.55 -8.88 -7.77
N ASN A 181 -0.49 -9.36 -8.43
CA ASN A 181 -1.69 -9.91 -7.79
C ASN A 181 -1.76 -11.41 -8.05
N PRO A 182 -1.62 -12.29 -7.03
CA PRO A 182 -1.64 -13.74 -7.23
C PRO A 182 -2.97 -14.29 -7.76
N CYS A 183 -4.09 -13.58 -7.58
CA CYS A 183 -5.42 -14.00 -8.00
C CYS A 183 -6.03 -13.00 -8.99
N LYS A 184 -5.87 -13.26 -10.30
CA LYS A 184 -6.28 -12.33 -11.36
C LYS A 184 -7.58 -12.74 -12.04
N VAL A 185 -8.38 -11.78 -12.44
CA VAL A 185 -9.54 -12.00 -13.32
C VAL A 185 -9.05 -12.39 -14.72
N SER A 186 -9.64 -13.41 -15.34
CA SER A 186 -9.20 -13.93 -16.65
C SER A 186 -9.16 -12.88 -17.77
N SER A 187 -10.10 -11.93 -17.78
CA SER A 187 -10.07 -10.82 -18.74
C SER A 187 -8.90 -9.86 -18.51
N PHE A 188 -8.45 -9.71 -17.27
CA PHE A 188 -7.30 -8.86 -16.93
C PHE A 188 -5.97 -9.54 -17.27
N ILE A 189 -5.90 -10.88 -17.21
CA ILE A 189 -4.76 -11.65 -17.73
C ILE A 189 -4.62 -11.44 -19.25
N ARG A 190 -5.73 -11.53 -20.00
CA ARG A 190 -5.72 -11.22 -21.45
C ARG A 190 -5.28 -9.78 -21.72
N PHE A 191 -5.80 -8.85 -20.94
CA PHE A 191 -5.40 -7.44 -21.06
C PHE A 191 -3.89 -7.26 -20.84
N ALA A 192 -3.30 -7.89 -19.82
CA ALA A 192 -1.86 -7.83 -19.53
C ALA A 192 -1.06 -8.37 -20.74
N ARG A 193 -1.49 -9.52 -21.32
CA ARG A 193 -0.92 -10.06 -22.56
C ARG A 193 -0.97 -9.04 -23.71
N ASP A 194 -2.15 -8.49 -23.97
CA ASP A 194 -2.38 -7.56 -25.09
C ASP A 194 -1.59 -6.25 -24.92
N LYS A 195 -1.13 -5.96 -23.72
CA LYS A 195 -0.26 -4.82 -23.38
C LYS A 195 1.21 -5.20 -23.18
N ASN A 196 1.60 -6.44 -23.45
CA ASN A 196 2.95 -6.97 -23.28
C ASN A 196 3.51 -6.85 -21.84
N VAL A 197 2.63 -6.87 -20.83
CA VAL A 197 3.04 -6.96 -19.42
C VAL A 197 3.28 -8.43 -19.10
N LEU A 198 4.54 -8.84 -19.09
CA LEU A 198 4.92 -10.26 -19.00
C LEU A 198 5.04 -10.75 -17.54
N LYS A 199 5.58 -9.90 -16.65
CA LYS A 199 5.83 -10.30 -15.25
C LYS A 199 4.52 -10.45 -14.47
N SER A 200 4.35 -11.61 -13.82
CA SER A 200 3.10 -11.93 -13.13
C SER A 200 3.35 -12.87 -11.95
N THR A 201 2.73 -12.58 -10.81
CA THR A 201 2.80 -13.45 -9.62
C THR A 201 1.70 -14.48 -9.60
N PHE A 202 1.97 -15.63 -8.97
CA PHE A 202 0.98 -16.68 -8.65
C PHE A 202 1.36 -17.39 -7.36
N ASP A 203 0.40 -18.07 -6.72
CA ASP A 203 0.59 -18.84 -5.51
C ASP A 203 -0.26 -20.13 -5.45
N ASN A 204 -0.99 -20.44 -6.52
CA ASN A 204 -1.89 -21.59 -6.59
C ASN A 204 -2.01 -22.17 -7.99
N VAL A 205 -2.48 -23.42 -8.08
CA VAL A 205 -2.60 -24.19 -9.32
C VAL A 205 -3.66 -23.62 -10.26
N GLU A 206 -4.76 -23.10 -9.73
CA GLU A 206 -5.86 -22.57 -10.55
C GLU A 206 -5.42 -21.33 -11.32
N GLU A 207 -4.54 -20.53 -10.72
CA GLU A 207 -3.95 -19.39 -11.42
C GLU A 207 -3.08 -19.84 -12.59
N LEU A 208 -2.29 -20.91 -12.43
CA LEU A 208 -1.46 -21.46 -13.50
C LEU A 208 -2.28 -21.92 -14.70
N TYR A 209 -3.44 -22.56 -14.48
CA TYR A 209 -4.34 -22.93 -15.58
C TYR A 209 -4.89 -21.71 -16.31
N LYS A 210 -5.26 -20.64 -15.60
CA LYS A 210 -5.71 -19.40 -16.22
C LYS A 210 -4.59 -18.75 -17.04
N ILE A 211 -3.38 -18.69 -16.49
CA ILE A 211 -2.22 -18.13 -17.17
C ILE A 211 -1.91 -18.97 -18.43
N LYS A 212 -1.85 -20.30 -18.31
CA LYS A 212 -1.63 -21.16 -19.49
C LYS A 212 -2.61 -20.91 -20.62
N LYS A 213 -3.87 -20.68 -20.26
CA LYS A 213 -4.94 -20.43 -21.24
C LYS A 213 -4.90 -19.04 -21.86
N PHE A 214 -4.56 -18.01 -21.08
CA PHE A 214 -4.80 -16.63 -21.48
C PHE A 214 -3.53 -15.79 -21.72
N HIS A 215 -2.39 -16.17 -21.13
CA HIS A 215 -1.11 -15.49 -21.29
C HIS A 215 0.07 -16.46 -21.05
N PRO A 216 0.23 -17.49 -21.91
CA PRO A 216 1.24 -18.54 -21.70
C PRO A 216 2.69 -18.05 -21.76
N GLU A 217 2.95 -16.87 -22.33
CA GLU A 217 4.28 -16.24 -22.41
C GLU A 217 4.66 -15.46 -21.16
N SER A 218 3.82 -15.47 -20.12
CA SER A 218 4.11 -14.74 -18.85
C SER A 218 5.41 -15.20 -18.22
N GLU A 219 6.15 -14.23 -17.68
CA GLU A 219 7.28 -14.41 -16.78
C GLU A 219 6.75 -14.56 -15.33
N LEU A 220 6.76 -15.78 -14.81
CA LEU A 220 6.07 -16.10 -13.56
C LEU A 220 6.96 -15.99 -12.34
N PHE A 221 6.38 -15.41 -11.29
CA PHE A 221 6.96 -15.34 -9.94
C PHE A 221 6.11 -16.17 -8.99
N LEU A 222 6.69 -17.20 -8.40
CA LEU A 222 6.02 -17.99 -7.35
C LEU A 222 6.08 -17.20 -6.04
N ARG A 223 4.92 -16.73 -5.57
CA ARG A 223 4.83 -16.07 -4.28
C ARG A 223 4.73 -17.11 -3.18
N ILE A 224 5.65 -17.08 -2.22
CA ILE A 224 5.65 -17.93 -1.03
C ILE A 224 5.04 -17.23 0.17
N ALA A 225 4.43 -17.97 1.07
CA ALA A 225 4.00 -17.50 2.37
C ALA A 225 5.23 -17.22 3.25
N THR A 226 5.11 -16.23 4.12
CA THR A 226 6.16 -15.83 5.07
C THR A 226 5.58 -15.71 6.47
N ASP A 227 6.43 -15.79 7.48
CA ASP A 227 6.05 -15.43 8.84
C ASP A 227 5.95 -13.90 8.95
N ASP A 228 4.74 -13.38 8.79
CA ASP A 228 4.41 -11.96 8.96
C ASP A 228 3.69 -11.67 10.30
N SER A 229 3.93 -12.52 11.31
CA SER A 229 3.28 -12.43 12.63
C SER A 229 3.59 -11.13 13.38
N THR A 230 4.74 -10.50 13.09
CA THR A 230 5.16 -9.22 13.67
C THR A 230 4.69 -8.00 12.86
N ALA A 231 4.06 -8.22 11.70
CA ALA A 231 3.54 -7.14 10.87
C ALA A 231 2.18 -6.63 11.38
N GLN A 232 1.98 -5.33 11.30
CA GLN A 232 0.72 -4.67 11.60
C GLN A 232 -0.37 -5.08 10.59
N CYS A 233 -0.02 -5.09 9.29
CA CYS A 233 -0.88 -5.58 8.21
C CYS A 233 -0.33 -6.89 7.67
N ARG A 234 -0.91 -8.01 8.09
CA ARG A 234 -0.53 -9.36 7.65
C ARG A 234 -1.12 -9.68 6.29
N LEU A 235 -0.30 -10.18 5.37
CA LEU A 235 -0.69 -10.54 4.01
C LEU A 235 -0.67 -12.05 3.76
N SER A 236 0.12 -12.82 4.52
CA SER A 236 0.23 -14.28 4.40
C SER A 236 -1.05 -15.02 4.84
N THR A 237 -1.99 -14.36 5.49
CA THR A 237 -3.34 -14.89 5.75
C THR A 237 -4.17 -15.10 4.49
N LYS A 238 -3.84 -14.39 3.39
CA LYS A 238 -4.61 -14.40 2.15
C LYS A 238 -3.81 -14.93 0.96
N TYR A 239 -2.52 -14.66 0.92
CA TYR A 239 -1.66 -14.94 -0.24
C TYR A 239 -0.36 -15.61 0.18
N GLY A 240 0.22 -16.32 -0.80
CA GLY A 240 1.48 -17.00 -0.68
C GLY A 240 1.31 -18.51 -0.52
N ALA A 241 2.08 -19.27 -1.31
CA ALA A 241 2.12 -20.72 -1.23
C ALA A 241 2.90 -21.18 0.00
N GLU A 242 2.34 -22.07 0.79
CA GLU A 242 3.05 -22.76 1.86
C GLU A 242 4.23 -23.54 1.27
N LEU A 243 5.38 -23.56 1.97
CA LEU A 243 6.59 -24.21 1.46
C LEU A 243 6.39 -25.70 1.11
N GLN A 244 5.51 -26.40 1.82
CA GLN A 244 5.15 -27.78 1.51
C GLN A 244 4.50 -27.97 0.13
N ASN A 245 3.85 -26.94 -0.43
CA ASN A 245 3.17 -26.97 -1.72
C ASN A 245 4.07 -26.49 -2.89
N VAL A 246 5.25 -25.97 -2.61
CA VAL A 246 6.15 -25.39 -3.60
C VAL A 246 6.55 -26.38 -4.69
N ARG A 247 6.91 -27.62 -4.32
CA ARG A 247 7.29 -28.65 -5.29
C ARG A 247 6.18 -28.96 -6.28
N ASP A 248 4.95 -29.07 -5.80
CA ASP A 248 3.78 -29.35 -6.65
C ASP A 248 3.49 -28.18 -7.59
N LEU A 249 3.67 -26.94 -7.14
CA LEU A 249 3.49 -25.75 -7.96
C LEU A 249 4.59 -25.64 -9.03
N ILE A 250 5.85 -25.88 -8.68
CA ILE A 250 6.96 -25.90 -9.65
C ILE A 250 6.72 -27.02 -10.68
N LYS A 251 6.40 -28.23 -10.21
CA LYS A 251 6.07 -29.34 -11.11
C LYS A 251 4.95 -28.98 -12.06
N LYS A 252 3.89 -28.31 -11.58
CA LYS A 252 2.78 -27.88 -12.40
C LYS A 252 3.20 -26.82 -13.44
N CYS A 253 4.09 -25.90 -13.11
CA CYS A 253 4.66 -24.96 -14.09
C CYS A 253 5.39 -25.70 -15.21
N VAL A 254 6.22 -26.71 -14.87
CA VAL A 254 6.93 -27.55 -15.83
C VAL A 254 5.96 -28.33 -16.70
N ASP A 255 4.99 -29.05 -16.09
CA ASP A 255 3.98 -29.86 -16.79
C ASP A 255 3.17 -29.03 -17.80
N LEU A 256 2.90 -27.76 -17.48
CA LEU A 256 2.18 -26.82 -18.34
C LEU A 256 3.09 -26.08 -19.35
N GLY A 257 4.41 -26.25 -19.27
CA GLY A 257 5.37 -25.52 -20.11
C GLY A 257 5.29 -24.01 -19.89
N LEU A 258 5.16 -23.56 -18.65
CA LEU A 258 5.14 -22.16 -18.26
C LEU A 258 6.52 -21.70 -17.83
N ASN A 259 6.81 -20.39 -18.00
CA ASN A 259 8.12 -19.81 -17.75
C ASN A 259 8.21 -19.29 -16.30
N LEU A 260 8.68 -20.11 -15.37
CA LEU A 260 9.00 -19.69 -14.00
C LEU A 260 10.34 -18.98 -13.98
N VAL A 261 10.34 -17.67 -13.68
CA VAL A 261 11.54 -16.80 -13.72
C VAL A 261 11.99 -16.30 -12.36
N GLY A 262 11.13 -16.40 -11.35
CA GLY A 262 11.44 -15.86 -10.04
C GLY A 262 10.60 -16.39 -8.89
N VAL A 263 11.01 -15.97 -7.71
CA VAL A 263 10.29 -16.19 -6.46
C VAL A 263 9.97 -14.83 -5.87
N SER A 264 8.80 -14.69 -5.27
CA SER A 264 8.41 -13.49 -4.52
C SER A 264 7.94 -13.83 -3.12
N PHE A 265 8.10 -12.89 -2.21
CA PHE A 265 7.50 -12.92 -0.88
C PHE A 265 7.11 -11.51 -0.44
N HIS A 266 6.33 -11.41 0.62
CA HIS A 266 5.99 -10.11 1.22
C HIS A 266 5.80 -10.29 2.73
N VAL A 267 6.64 -9.63 3.53
CA VAL A 267 6.67 -9.77 5.01
C VAL A 267 5.61 -8.95 5.75
N GLY A 268 4.61 -8.42 5.05
CA GLY A 268 3.60 -7.53 5.61
C GLY A 268 4.08 -6.07 5.71
N SER A 269 3.21 -5.19 6.21
CA SER A 269 3.52 -3.77 6.41
C SER A 269 3.52 -3.45 7.90
N GLY A 270 4.39 -2.53 8.35
CA GLY A 270 4.49 -2.15 9.75
C GLY A 270 5.11 -3.24 10.64
N ALA A 271 6.09 -3.98 10.15
CA ALA A 271 6.80 -4.98 10.94
C ALA A 271 7.59 -4.32 12.08
N SER A 272 7.47 -4.89 13.28
CA SER A 272 8.25 -4.48 14.46
C SER A 272 9.59 -5.23 14.58
N ASP A 273 9.72 -6.36 13.89
CA ASP A 273 10.92 -7.18 13.80
C ASP A 273 11.23 -7.52 12.34
N PHE A 274 12.45 -7.23 11.89
CA PHE A 274 12.91 -7.45 10.51
C PHE A 274 13.54 -8.82 10.30
N SER A 275 13.58 -9.70 11.30
CA SER A 275 14.03 -11.09 11.15
C SER A 275 13.21 -11.85 10.09
N SER A 276 11.96 -11.44 9.87
CA SER A 276 11.10 -11.96 8.81
C SER A 276 11.68 -11.78 7.40
N LEU A 277 12.39 -10.66 7.13
CA LEU A 277 13.08 -10.45 5.84
C LEU A 277 14.21 -11.47 5.63
N TYR A 278 14.98 -11.73 6.67
CA TYR A 278 16.07 -12.71 6.59
C TYR A 278 15.52 -14.13 6.37
N LYS A 279 14.51 -14.53 7.16
CA LYS A 279 13.87 -15.84 7.05
C LYS A 279 13.22 -16.04 5.68
N ALA A 280 12.48 -15.06 5.19
CA ALA A 280 11.82 -15.13 3.88
C ALA A 280 12.84 -15.20 2.73
N THR A 281 13.99 -14.50 2.85
CA THR A 281 15.08 -14.58 1.87
C THR A 281 15.71 -15.97 1.88
N ARG A 282 15.95 -16.57 3.04
CA ARG A 282 16.42 -17.96 3.20
C ARG A 282 15.43 -18.96 2.57
N ASP A 283 14.15 -18.80 2.85
CA ASP A 283 13.11 -19.70 2.34
C ASP A 283 12.98 -19.57 0.81
N ALA A 284 13.11 -18.35 0.28
CA ALA A 284 13.18 -18.13 -1.17
C ALA A 284 14.41 -18.84 -1.78
N LYS A 285 15.58 -18.81 -1.12
CA LYS A 285 16.77 -19.54 -1.59
C LYS A 285 16.50 -21.03 -1.70
N TRP A 286 15.82 -21.62 -0.72
CA TRP A 286 15.41 -23.02 -0.79
C TRP A 286 14.53 -23.30 -2.04
N VAL A 287 13.60 -22.40 -2.39
CA VAL A 287 12.77 -22.54 -3.61
C VAL A 287 13.62 -22.54 -4.87
N PHE A 288 14.62 -21.64 -4.95
CA PHE A 288 15.59 -21.63 -6.07
C PHE A 288 16.34 -22.95 -6.17
N ASP A 289 16.78 -23.49 -5.03
CA ASP A 289 17.52 -24.75 -4.99
C ASP A 289 16.66 -25.95 -5.39
N VAL A 290 15.41 -26.02 -4.94
CA VAL A 290 14.44 -27.01 -5.36
C VAL A 290 14.19 -26.94 -6.87
N ALA A 291 13.92 -25.74 -7.40
CA ALA A 291 13.68 -25.55 -8.82
C ALA A 291 14.85 -26.03 -9.68
N LYS A 292 16.07 -25.69 -9.28
CA LYS A 292 17.30 -26.08 -9.99
C LYS A 292 17.62 -27.57 -9.84
N ASN A 293 17.67 -28.07 -8.61
CA ASN A 293 18.23 -29.40 -8.33
C ASN A 293 17.24 -30.52 -8.57
N GLU A 294 15.93 -30.30 -8.34
CA GLU A 294 14.90 -31.33 -8.48
C GLU A 294 14.17 -31.25 -9.85
N PHE A 295 14.06 -30.05 -10.43
CA PHE A 295 13.32 -29.84 -11.69
C PHE A 295 14.22 -29.38 -12.86
N GLY A 296 15.52 -29.15 -12.64
CA GLY A 296 16.46 -28.74 -13.69
C GLY A 296 16.17 -27.35 -14.26
N LEU A 297 15.50 -26.48 -13.51
CA LEU A 297 15.13 -25.14 -13.97
C LEU A 297 16.27 -24.13 -13.75
N ASP A 298 16.93 -23.74 -14.83
CA ASP A 298 17.92 -22.65 -14.84
C ASP A 298 17.28 -21.28 -15.21
N THR A 299 15.94 -21.21 -15.22
CA THR A 299 15.16 -20.03 -15.63
C THR A 299 14.96 -19.02 -14.50
N LEU A 300 15.12 -19.42 -13.24
CA LEU A 300 14.98 -18.54 -12.09
C LEU A 300 16.13 -17.54 -12.04
N LYS A 301 15.85 -16.27 -12.27
CA LYS A 301 16.85 -15.19 -12.37
C LYS A 301 16.49 -13.96 -11.54
N CYS A 302 15.34 -13.97 -10.86
CA CYS A 302 14.86 -12.81 -10.13
C CYS A 302 14.27 -13.20 -8.78
N LEU A 303 14.67 -12.50 -7.72
CA LEU A 303 14.05 -12.54 -6.41
C LEU A 303 13.30 -11.23 -6.19
N ASP A 304 12.03 -11.32 -5.83
CA ASP A 304 11.20 -10.20 -5.40
C ASP A 304 11.00 -10.27 -3.89
N VAL A 305 11.56 -9.31 -3.17
CA VAL A 305 11.49 -9.25 -1.70
C VAL A 305 10.24 -8.54 -1.18
N GLY A 306 9.32 -8.18 -2.09
CA GLY A 306 8.05 -7.54 -1.75
C GLY A 306 8.19 -6.13 -1.17
N GLY A 307 7.20 -5.74 -0.37
CA GLY A 307 7.10 -4.42 0.25
C GLY A 307 7.31 -4.46 1.77
N GLY A 308 6.67 -3.50 2.46
CA GLY A 308 6.74 -3.36 3.92
C GLY A 308 7.77 -2.33 4.40
N PHE A 309 8.46 -1.66 3.50
CA PHE A 309 9.45 -0.62 3.83
C PHE A 309 8.76 0.67 4.29
N GLN A 310 9.28 1.23 5.40
CA GLN A 310 8.85 2.50 6.01
C GLN A 310 10.07 3.40 6.24
N LEU A 311 9.89 4.72 6.15
CA LEU A 311 10.98 5.68 6.30
C LEU A 311 11.65 5.55 7.68
N GLU A 312 10.84 5.44 8.72
CA GLU A 312 11.29 5.45 10.13
C GLU A 312 12.19 4.25 10.49
N SER A 313 11.99 3.13 9.78
CA SER A 313 12.73 1.88 10.02
C SER A 313 13.53 1.41 8.80
N PHE A 314 13.74 2.30 7.82
CA PHE A 314 14.35 1.91 6.54
C PHE A 314 15.80 1.43 6.70
N LYS A 315 16.58 2.08 7.57
CA LYS A 315 17.99 1.68 7.78
C LYS A 315 18.10 0.29 8.40
N GLU A 316 17.25 -0.01 9.39
CA GLU A 316 17.24 -1.33 10.04
C GLU A 316 16.80 -2.42 9.06
N SER A 317 15.66 -2.20 8.37
CA SER A 317 15.13 -3.17 7.41
C SER A 317 16.09 -3.40 6.23
N SER A 318 16.69 -2.34 5.68
CA SER A 318 17.66 -2.44 4.59
C SER A 318 18.94 -3.15 5.03
N HIS A 319 19.41 -2.93 6.26
CA HIS A 319 20.58 -3.61 6.80
C HIS A 319 20.35 -5.12 6.92
N VAL A 320 19.22 -5.54 7.51
CA VAL A 320 18.88 -6.98 7.62
C VAL A 320 18.71 -7.62 6.24
N LEU A 321 18.06 -6.90 5.30
CA LEU A 321 17.91 -7.41 3.94
C LEU A 321 19.27 -7.58 3.24
N ARG A 322 20.20 -6.61 3.37
CA ARG A 322 21.55 -6.74 2.80
C ARG A 322 22.27 -7.97 3.36
N MET A 323 22.23 -8.18 4.69
CA MET A 323 22.83 -9.39 5.31
C MET A 323 22.27 -10.67 4.70
N ALA A 324 20.94 -10.77 4.57
CA ALA A 324 20.29 -11.95 4.01
C ALA A 324 20.66 -12.15 2.52
N LEU A 325 20.70 -11.06 1.74
CA LEU A 325 21.07 -11.12 0.33
C LEU A 325 22.54 -11.50 0.13
N ASP A 326 23.46 -11.01 0.97
CA ASP A 326 24.88 -11.36 0.87
C ASP A 326 25.14 -12.82 1.24
N GLU A 327 24.34 -13.39 2.13
CA GLU A 327 24.44 -14.80 2.53
C GLU A 327 23.79 -15.74 1.51
N PHE A 328 22.53 -15.49 1.11
CA PHE A 328 21.75 -16.43 0.32
C PHE A 328 21.77 -16.16 -1.18
N PHE A 329 21.97 -14.91 -1.59
CA PHE A 329 22.01 -14.45 -2.98
C PHE A 329 23.20 -13.51 -3.23
N PRO A 330 24.45 -13.97 -3.04
CA PRO A 330 25.62 -13.13 -3.25
C PRO A 330 25.65 -12.57 -4.68
N VAL A 331 26.43 -11.51 -4.92
CA VAL A 331 26.48 -10.80 -6.23
C VAL A 331 26.82 -11.76 -7.35
N GLU A 332 27.71 -12.71 -7.08
CA GLU A 332 28.20 -13.72 -8.03
C GLU A 332 27.11 -14.68 -8.50
N SER A 333 25.99 -14.79 -7.74
CA SER A 333 24.83 -15.60 -8.15
C SER A 333 24.17 -15.10 -9.43
N GLY A 334 24.38 -13.81 -9.79
CA GLY A 334 23.77 -13.17 -10.94
C GLY A 334 22.24 -12.98 -10.83
N ILE A 335 21.65 -13.27 -9.66
CA ILE A 335 20.21 -13.11 -9.42
C ILE A 335 19.88 -11.62 -9.28
N LYS A 336 18.92 -11.17 -10.08
CA LYS A 336 18.35 -9.83 -9.99
C LYS A 336 17.43 -9.73 -8.75
N ILE A 337 17.57 -8.66 -7.98
CA ILE A 337 16.73 -8.43 -6.81
C ILE A 337 15.80 -7.24 -7.10
N ILE A 338 14.51 -7.43 -6.85
CA ILE A 338 13.49 -6.38 -6.93
C ILE A 338 12.72 -6.29 -5.60
N ALA A 339 12.06 -5.17 -5.36
CA ALA A 339 11.20 -4.94 -4.20
C ALA A 339 9.97 -4.13 -4.60
N GLU A 340 8.91 -4.19 -3.78
CA GLU A 340 7.61 -3.53 -4.04
C GLU A 340 7.31 -2.41 -3.00
N PRO A 341 8.18 -1.39 -2.82
CA PRO A 341 7.92 -0.31 -1.88
C PRO A 341 6.74 0.55 -2.31
N GLY A 342 5.80 0.79 -1.40
CA GLY A 342 4.71 1.75 -1.58
C GLY A 342 4.86 2.90 -0.59
N ARG A 343 4.55 2.64 0.68
CA ARG A 343 4.58 3.60 1.79
C ARG A 343 5.89 4.39 1.86
N TYR A 344 7.02 3.75 1.68
CA TYR A 344 8.32 4.38 1.73
C TYR A 344 8.44 5.61 0.84
N PHE A 345 7.88 5.57 -0.38
CA PHE A 345 7.96 6.70 -1.32
C PHE A 345 6.85 7.72 -1.18
N ALA A 346 5.72 7.37 -0.57
CA ALA A 346 4.52 8.19 -0.61
C ALA A 346 4.21 8.87 0.74
N ALA A 347 4.42 8.17 1.87
CA ALA A 347 3.87 8.60 3.15
C ALA A 347 4.30 10.01 3.54
N SER A 348 5.61 10.25 3.65
CA SER A 348 6.16 11.55 4.12
C SER A 348 6.01 12.69 3.13
N ALA A 349 5.72 12.39 1.85
CA ALA A 349 5.61 13.41 0.81
C ALA A 349 4.30 14.22 0.88
N PHE A 350 3.28 13.77 1.60
CA PHE A 350 1.97 14.40 1.63
C PHE A 350 1.59 14.92 3.02
N THR A 351 1.05 16.13 3.05
CA THR A 351 0.42 16.75 4.22
C THR A 351 -1.01 17.08 3.88
N LEU A 352 -1.97 16.58 4.67
CA LEU A 352 -3.40 16.90 4.54
C LEU A 352 -3.73 18.10 5.41
N ALA A 353 -4.50 19.06 4.87
CA ALA A 353 -5.14 20.13 5.63
C ALA A 353 -6.65 19.94 5.65
N ALA A 354 -7.28 20.12 6.80
CA ALA A 354 -8.69 19.97 7.00
C ALA A 354 -9.29 21.10 7.84
N TYR A 355 -10.51 21.48 7.50
CA TYR A 355 -11.26 22.59 8.08
C TYR A 355 -12.18 22.11 9.20
N VAL A 356 -12.24 22.87 10.31
CA VAL A 356 -13.16 22.59 11.43
C VAL A 356 -14.55 23.09 11.07
N ILE A 357 -15.46 22.16 10.77
CA ILE A 357 -16.83 22.44 10.32
C ILE A 357 -17.84 22.54 11.46
N ALA A 358 -17.56 21.91 12.59
CA ALA A 358 -18.46 21.94 13.75
C ALA A 358 -17.70 21.65 15.05
N LYS A 359 -18.30 22.12 16.16
CA LYS A 359 -17.84 21.85 17.51
C LYS A 359 -19.02 21.59 18.43
N ARG A 360 -18.91 20.55 19.25
CA ARG A 360 -19.84 20.28 20.35
C ARG A 360 -19.10 20.28 21.67
N ARG A 361 -19.39 21.23 22.54
CA ARG A 361 -18.81 21.30 23.88
C ARG A 361 -19.40 20.20 24.77
N VAL A 362 -18.54 19.48 25.45
CA VAL A 362 -18.90 18.43 26.43
C VAL A 362 -18.75 18.96 27.84
N SER A 363 -17.67 19.70 28.13
CA SER A 363 -17.42 20.40 29.39
C SER A 363 -16.57 21.64 29.13
N ASP A 364 -16.15 22.35 30.17
CA ASP A 364 -15.35 23.58 30.03
C ASP A 364 -14.05 23.35 29.26
N ASN A 365 -13.42 22.17 29.44
CA ASN A 365 -12.15 21.81 28.84
C ASN A 365 -12.25 20.59 27.90
N GLU A 366 -13.46 20.18 27.50
CA GLU A 366 -13.66 19.02 26.63
C GLU A 366 -14.67 19.31 25.52
N ALA A 367 -14.32 18.95 24.28
CA ALA A 367 -15.18 19.12 23.11
C ALA A 367 -15.06 17.98 22.10
N MET A 368 -16.12 17.79 21.33
CA MET A 368 -16.09 17.06 20.06
C MET A 368 -15.85 18.07 18.95
N VAL A 369 -14.85 17.83 18.13
CA VAL A 369 -14.49 18.66 16.97
C VAL A 369 -14.73 17.84 15.70
N TYR A 370 -15.40 18.44 14.73
CA TYR A 370 -15.72 17.81 13.45
C TYR A 370 -14.95 18.52 12.34
N ILE A 371 -14.30 17.76 11.48
CA ILE A 371 -13.56 18.31 10.33
C ILE A 371 -14.13 17.77 9.02
N ASN A 372 -13.80 18.43 7.92
CA ASN A 372 -14.34 18.10 6.58
C ASN A 372 -13.62 16.96 5.86
N ASP A 373 -12.88 16.14 6.58
CA ASP A 373 -12.29 14.88 6.10
C ASP A 373 -12.39 13.82 7.20
N GLY A 374 -12.33 12.55 6.86
CA GLY A 374 -12.52 11.49 7.85
C GLY A 374 -12.15 10.10 7.34
N VAL A 375 -12.57 9.06 8.09
CA VAL A 375 -12.21 7.66 7.81
C VAL A 375 -12.86 7.10 6.54
N TYR A 376 -13.87 7.75 5.99
CA TYR A 376 -14.43 7.43 4.67
C TYR A 376 -13.75 8.17 3.54
N GLY A 377 -13.07 9.29 3.85
CA GLY A 377 -12.24 10.08 2.96
C GLY A 377 -10.75 9.70 3.04
N ASN A 378 -9.90 10.72 3.19
CA ASN A 378 -8.44 10.55 3.15
C ASN A 378 -7.84 10.00 4.46
N MET A 379 -8.65 9.81 5.50
CA MET A 379 -8.22 9.20 6.76
C MET A 379 -8.67 7.74 6.92
N ASN A 380 -9.08 7.08 5.83
CA ASN A 380 -9.41 5.65 5.82
C ASN A 380 -8.22 4.76 6.27
N CYS A 381 -7.00 5.27 6.18
CA CYS A 381 -5.79 4.63 6.67
C CYS A 381 -5.84 4.29 8.18
N ILE A 382 -6.67 4.97 8.96
CA ILE A 382 -6.91 4.64 10.38
C ILE A 382 -7.55 3.25 10.50
N LEU A 383 -8.57 2.96 9.68
CA LEU A 383 -9.32 1.71 9.72
C LEU A 383 -8.62 0.57 8.98
N PHE A 384 -8.06 0.85 7.79
CA PHE A 384 -7.57 -0.19 6.89
C PHE A 384 -6.07 -0.43 6.97
N ASP A 385 -5.32 0.50 7.58
CA ASP A 385 -3.86 0.48 7.60
C ASP A 385 -3.28 0.78 9.00
N HIS A 386 -4.16 0.93 10.01
CA HIS A 386 -3.83 1.15 11.41
C HIS A 386 -2.89 2.35 11.66
N GLN A 387 -2.98 3.36 10.82
CA GLN A 387 -2.25 4.60 11.03
C GLN A 387 -2.92 5.44 12.13
N GLU A 388 -2.11 6.24 12.81
CA GLU A 388 -2.54 7.20 13.81
C GLU A 388 -2.13 8.61 13.37
N PRO A 389 -2.92 9.27 12.51
CA PRO A 389 -2.61 10.61 12.04
C PRO A 389 -2.49 11.61 13.18
N GLU A 390 -1.39 12.34 13.25
CA GLU A 390 -1.13 13.32 14.30
C GLU A 390 -1.68 14.69 13.92
N PRO A 391 -2.76 15.17 14.60
CA PRO A 391 -3.35 16.45 14.28
C PRO A 391 -2.50 17.61 14.79
N ARG A 392 -2.31 18.63 13.95
CA ARG A 392 -1.63 19.87 14.27
C ARG A 392 -2.48 21.06 13.89
N ILE A 393 -2.34 22.18 14.60
CA ILE A 393 -3.12 23.38 14.34
C ILE A 393 -2.39 24.19 13.26
N LEU A 394 -3.11 24.53 12.18
CA LEU A 394 -2.62 25.36 11.11
C LEU A 394 -3.08 26.83 11.27
N TYR A 395 -4.36 27.03 11.55
CA TYR A 395 -4.95 28.35 11.69
C TYR A 395 -5.93 28.37 12.86
N HIS A 396 -5.78 29.36 13.74
CA HIS A 396 -6.63 29.57 14.91
C HIS A 396 -6.60 31.05 15.35
N ASN A 397 -7.76 31.63 15.68
CA ASN A 397 -7.90 33.03 16.14
C ASN A 397 -7.18 34.03 15.22
N ASN A 398 -7.41 33.96 13.91
CA ASN A 398 -6.80 34.83 12.89
C ASN A 398 -5.26 34.78 12.85
N LYS A 399 -4.66 33.67 13.31
CA LYS A 399 -3.21 33.46 13.29
C LYS A 399 -2.87 32.12 12.69
N PHE A 400 -1.82 32.09 11.86
CA PHE A 400 -1.21 30.85 11.40
C PHE A 400 -0.21 30.34 12.43
N HIS A 401 -0.25 29.02 12.66
CA HIS A 401 0.67 28.28 13.51
C HIS A 401 1.58 27.50 12.61
N TYR A 402 2.83 27.94 12.48
CA TYR A 402 3.80 27.29 11.63
C TYR A 402 4.31 25.97 12.24
N PHE A 403 4.85 25.13 11.40
CA PHE A 403 5.61 23.98 11.81
C PHE A 403 6.75 24.41 12.73
N ASP A 404 6.65 24.15 14.01
CA ASP A 404 7.81 24.07 14.86
C ASP A 404 8.17 22.57 14.96
N PHE A 405 9.13 22.14 14.14
CA PHE A 405 9.56 20.76 14.07
C PHE A 405 10.31 20.29 15.32
N ASN A 406 10.89 21.24 16.05
CA ASN A 406 11.59 20.97 17.30
C ASN A 406 10.63 20.92 18.49
N SER A 407 9.41 21.42 18.35
CA SER A 407 8.36 21.11 19.29
C SER A 407 7.85 19.69 18.93
N THR A 408 8.32 18.69 19.62
CA THR A 408 7.61 17.43 19.74
C THR A 408 6.17 17.78 20.06
N SER A 409 5.25 17.46 19.16
CA SER A 409 3.84 17.85 19.25
C SER A 409 3.07 17.14 20.38
N ARG A 410 3.69 16.19 21.06
CA ARG A 410 3.31 15.88 22.44
C ARG A 410 3.76 17.08 23.28
N VAL A 411 2.94 18.10 23.21
CA VAL A 411 2.94 19.19 24.17
C VAL A 411 3.13 18.54 25.53
N GLU A 412 4.26 18.81 26.19
CA GLU A 412 4.33 18.71 27.63
C GLU A 412 3.02 19.30 28.11
N THR A 413 2.19 18.48 28.76
CA THR A 413 0.79 18.79 29.09
C THR A 413 0.69 20.26 29.43
N PRO A 414 0.03 21.11 28.64
CA PRO A 414 -0.15 22.52 29.00
C PRO A 414 -0.79 22.55 30.37
N GLU A 415 -0.55 23.57 31.17
CA GLU A 415 -1.18 23.71 32.51
C GLU A 415 -2.71 23.50 32.46
N HIS A 416 -3.34 23.73 31.29
CA HIS A 416 -4.78 23.47 31.02
C HIS A 416 -5.01 23.05 29.56
N PRO A 417 -4.70 21.75 29.19
CA PRO A 417 -4.95 21.29 27.83
C PRO A 417 -6.44 21.11 27.57
N TYR A 418 -6.88 21.45 26.35
CA TYR A 418 -8.23 21.14 25.88
C TYR A 418 -8.27 19.70 25.37
N LYS A 419 -9.09 18.88 26.00
CA LYS A 419 -9.35 17.52 25.56
C LYS A 419 -10.34 17.55 24.40
N VAL A 420 -10.00 16.90 23.27
CA VAL A 420 -10.88 16.82 22.12
C VAL A 420 -11.02 15.39 21.62
N SER A 421 -12.19 15.05 21.11
CA SER A 421 -12.34 13.96 20.13
C SER A 421 -12.53 14.55 18.76
N ILE A 422 -11.90 13.95 17.73
CA ILE A 422 -11.90 14.45 16.37
C ILE A 422 -12.68 13.50 15.48
N TRP A 423 -13.63 14.06 14.73
CA TRP A 423 -14.60 13.32 13.94
C TRP A 423 -14.61 13.82 12.49
N GLY A 424 -14.91 12.92 11.55
CA GLY A 424 -15.13 13.27 10.17
C GLY A 424 -16.55 13.80 9.91
N PRO A 425 -16.86 14.15 8.65
CA PRO A 425 -18.08 14.85 8.28
C PRO A 425 -19.28 13.92 8.08
N THR A 426 -19.10 12.61 8.03
CA THR A 426 -20.19 11.69 7.65
C THR A 426 -21.16 11.44 8.79
N CYS A 427 -22.33 10.89 8.45
CA CYS A 427 -23.35 10.55 9.44
C CYS A 427 -23.09 9.25 10.20
N ASP A 428 -21.98 8.57 9.92
CA ASP A 428 -21.65 7.32 10.59
C ASP A 428 -20.83 7.55 11.88
N GLY A 429 -21.24 6.88 12.95
CA GLY A 429 -20.53 6.91 14.23
C GLY A 429 -19.13 6.25 14.20
N LEU A 430 -18.76 5.55 13.13
CA LEU A 430 -17.39 5.04 12.90
C LEU A 430 -16.44 6.12 12.39
N ASP A 431 -16.96 7.26 11.94
CA ASP A 431 -16.15 8.35 11.36
C ASP A 431 -15.40 9.14 12.45
N CYS A 432 -14.59 8.42 13.20
CA CYS A 432 -13.80 8.93 14.32
C CYS A 432 -12.31 8.86 13.99
N ILE A 433 -11.65 10.01 13.92
CA ILE A 433 -10.21 10.14 13.64
C ILE A 433 -9.42 9.90 14.92
N SER A 434 -9.85 10.54 16.02
CA SER A 434 -9.24 10.32 17.34
C SER A 434 -10.31 10.42 18.43
N LYS A 435 -10.36 9.40 19.28
CA LYS A 435 -11.29 9.37 20.41
C LYS A 435 -10.87 10.33 21.52
N GLU A 436 -9.58 10.56 21.64
CA GLU A 436 -8.99 11.42 22.67
C GLU A 436 -7.68 12.02 22.16
N TYR A 437 -7.60 13.34 22.16
CA TYR A 437 -6.40 14.10 21.85
C TYR A 437 -6.37 15.37 22.71
N TYR A 438 -5.18 15.89 22.99
CA TYR A 438 -5.03 17.08 23.81
C TYR A 438 -4.46 18.23 22.97
N MET A 439 -5.22 19.32 22.86
CA MET A 439 -4.87 20.51 22.08
C MET A 439 -4.45 21.64 22.99
N LYS A 440 -3.54 22.47 22.48
CA LYS A 440 -3.09 23.70 23.16
C LYS A 440 -4.19 24.75 23.19
N TYR A 441 -5.10 24.77 22.21
CA TYR A 441 -6.10 25.80 22.02
C TYR A 441 -7.51 25.19 21.99
N ASP A 442 -8.50 25.99 22.41
CA ASP A 442 -9.91 25.65 22.30
C ASP A 442 -10.40 25.91 20.85
N LEU A 443 -10.26 24.91 19.98
CA LEU A 443 -10.62 25.02 18.57
C LEU A 443 -12.06 25.51 18.37
N VAL A 444 -12.27 26.31 17.33
CA VAL A 444 -13.57 26.83 16.93
C VAL A 444 -13.86 26.50 15.47
N VAL A 445 -15.12 26.63 15.06
CA VAL A 445 -15.50 26.54 13.63
C VAL A 445 -14.73 27.62 12.87
N GLY A 446 -14.20 27.29 11.72
CA GLY A 446 -13.32 28.20 10.95
C GLY A 446 -11.84 27.95 11.14
N ASP A 447 -11.44 27.18 12.16
CA ASP A 447 -10.05 26.78 12.34
C ASP A 447 -9.63 25.75 11.29
N TRP A 448 -8.32 25.66 11.06
CA TRP A 448 -7.72 24.63 10.18
C TRP A 448 -6.72 23.80 10.96
N MET A 449 -6.76 22.53 10.68
CA MET A 449 -5.81 21.54 11.15
C MET A 449 -4.99 21.01 9.97
N TYR A 450 -3.80 20.45 10.24
CA TYR A 450 -3.04 19.71 9.24
C TYR A 450 -2.47 18.43 9.83
N PHE A 451 -2.23 17.46 8.96
CA PHE A 451 -1.77 16.13 9.29
C PHE A 451 -0.62 15.76 8.35
N PRO A 452 0.63 15.75 8.83
CA PRO A 452 1.78 15.35 8.03
C PRO A 452 1.84 13.83 7.82
N GLY A 453 2.54 13.39 6.78
CA GLY A 453 2.80 11.96 6.56
C GLY A 453 1.62 11.16 6.03
N LEU A 454 0.59 11.78 5.46
CA LEU A 454 -0.64 11.14 4.97
C LEU A 454 -0.62 10.83 3.46
N GLY A 455 0.51 10.37 2.92
CA GLY A 455 0.61 9.98 1.51
C GLY A 455 0.33 8.52 1.20
N ALA A 456 0.30 7.64 2.19
CA ALA A 456 0.17 6.21 1.97
C ALA A 456 -1.22 5.68 2.35
N TYR A 457 -1.89 4.98 1.40
CA TYR A 457 -3.19 4.33 1.61
C TYR A 457 -4.28 5.28 2.12
N THR A 458 -4.30 6.50 1.59
CA THR A 458 -5.25 7.57 1.90
C THR A 458 -6.22 7.79 0.73
N SER A 459 -5.95 8.74 -0.16
CA SER A 459 -6.80 9.02 -1.33
C SER A 459 -7.04 7.81 -2.24
N SER A 460 -6.08 6.88 -2.32
CA SER A 460 -6.23 5.66 -3.13
C SER A 460 -7.32 4.71 -2.64
N ALA A 461 -7.75 4.82 -1.39
CA ALA A 461 -8.79 3.99 -0.78
C ALA A 461 -10.02 4.80 -0.30
N ALA A 462 -10.08 6.10 -0.58
CA ALA A 462 -11.21 6.96 -0.23
C ALA A 462 -12.51 6.53 -0.94
N THR A 463 -13.64 6.75 -0.28
CA THR A 463 -14.97 6.37 -0.77
C THR A 463 -15.90 7.59 -0.91
N PRO A 464 -16.92 7.55 -1.78
CA PRO A 464 -17.91 8.64 -1.91
C PRO A 464 -19.04 8.52 -0.89
N PHE A 465 -18.81 7.94 0.28
CA PHE A 465 -19.86 7.74 1.27
C PHE A 465 -20.50 9.08 1.66
N ASN A 466 -21.79 9.13 1.81
CA ASN A 466 -22.64 10.32 1.98
C ASN A 466 -22.52 11.37 0.86
N GLY A 467 -21.86 11.07 -0.27
CA GLY A 467 -21.69 11.99 -1.39
C GLY A 467 -20.59 13.04 -1.20
N PHE A 468 -19.70 12.85 -0.23
CA PHE A 468 -18.52 13.70 -0.08
C PHE A 468 -17.50 13.41 -1.18
N ASP A 469 -16.72 14.43 -1.56
CA ASP A 469 -15.71 14.32 -2.60
C ASP A 469 -14.60 13.34 -2.16
N GLN A 470 -14.24 12.42 -3.08
CA GLN A 470 -13.22 11.40 -2.82
C GLN A 470 -11.79 11.93 -2.95
N VAL A 471 -11.60 12.94 -3.80
CA VAL A 471 -10.28 13.43 -4.20
C VAL A 471 -10.09 14.84 -3.68
N ALA A 472 -9.34 14.97 -2.59
CA ALA A 472 -8.88 16.26 -2.13
C ALA A 472 -7.95 16.90 -3.16
N PRO A 473 -8.09 18.20 -3.47
CA PRO A 473 -7.15 18.92 -4.32
C PRO A 473 -5.72 18.80 -3.78
N THR A 474 -4.73 18.66 -4.66
CA THR A 474 -3.32 18.57 -4.26
C THR A 474 -2.53 19.75 -4.81
N LEU A 475 -1.79 20.45 -3.95
CA LEU A 475 -0.81 21.46 -4.28
C LEU A 475 0.58 20.83 -4.27
N TYR A 476 1.45 21.20 -5.21
CA TYR A 476 2.73 20.51 -5.39
C TYR A 476 3.93 21.43 -5.21
N ILE A 477 4.99 20.88 -4.60
CA ILE A 477 6.31 21.45 -4.54
C ILE A 477 7.23 20.66 -5.47
N GLY A 478 8.00 21.33 -6.32
CA GLY A 478 8.95 20.69 -7.22
C GLY A 478 8.32 19.98 -8.42
N ALA A 479 7.12 20.40 -8.83
CA ALA A 479 6.41 19.88 -10.03
C ALA A 479 7.09 20.33 -11.34
#